data_01047a9fc67e0f7de41ab4d6ef41ddc2
#
_entry.id   01047a9fc67e0f7de41ab4d6ef41ddc2
#
_cell.length_a   1.000
_cell.length_b   1.000
_cell.length_c   1.000
_cell.angle_alpha   90.00
_cell.angle_beta   90.00
_cell.angle_gamma   90.00
#
_symmetry.space_group_name_H-M   'P 1'
#
loop_
_entity.id
_entity.type
_entity.pdbx_description
1 polymer ?
#
loop_
_entity_poly.entity_id
_entity_poly.type
_entity_poly.pdbx_seq_one_letter_code
_entity_poly.pdbx_strand_id
1 'polypeptide(L)'
;MPDYKINNIFISYAHEDELFKDKLVKHLSGLTRNSQINLWTDTVIVPGQEWDNEIKNALQQADIILFLVSADFMASNYIHTIEIENAIAKHNSGEIIIVPVIIRSCDFRSLPLKKFQALPKGNVPVTKWSDEDEAFLNIVEGIKMILAPVKVNTAPSPVVNLDSQIIASISPEISKQIRNFIATNKTELAINIMMKVIPENNADASNTCIVLQAKYNELSKKNRLGIMSYDEYSRSVSGVNISLLELLDTLTNA
;
A
#
# COMPACT_ATOMS: atom_id res chain seq x y z
N MET A 1 -10.78 -11.27 -23.66
CA MET A 1 -10.33 -9.91 -23.36
C MET A 1 -9.67 -9.97 -22.00
N PRO A 2 -8.51 -9.40 -21.74
CA PRO A 2 -7.95 -9.41 -20.39
C PRO A 2 -8.91 -8.65 -19.48
N ASP A 3 -9.33 -9.28 -18.38
CA ASP A 3 -10.10 -8.67 -17.32
C ASP A 3 -9.22 -7.62 -16.62
N TYR A 4 -9.31 -6.37 -17.04
CA TYR A 4 -8.68 -5.26 -16.33
C TYR A 4 -9.53 -4.96 -15.08
N LYS A 5 -8.98 -5.21 -13.89
CA LYS A 5 -9.61 -4.77 -12.64
C LYS A 5 -9.75 -3.24 -12.70
N ILE A 6 -10.97 -2.73 -12.58
CA ILE A 6 -11.23 -1.30 -12.41
C ILE A 6 -10.87 -0.96 -10.96
N ASN A 7 -9.96 -0.01 -10.77
CA ASN A 7 -9.53 0.39 -9.42
C ASN A 7 -10.41 1.51 -8.89
N ASN A 8 -10.92 1.36 -7.68
CA ASN A 8 -11.67 2.39 -6.98
C ASN A 8 -10.71 3.34 -6.28
N ILE A 9 -10.75 4.61 -6.65
CA ILE A 9 -9.92 5.66 -6.06
C ILE A 9 -10.78 6.55 -5.18
N PHE A 10 -10.43 6.64 -3.90
CA PHE A 10 -10.99 7.58 -2.95
C PHE A 10 -10.09 8.82 -2.85
N ILE A 11 -10.66 10.03 -2.92
CA ILE A 11 -9.93 11.28 -2.75
C ILE A 11 -10.35 11.90 -1.41
N SER A 12 -9.41 11.95 -0.46
CA SER A 12 -9.55 12.62 0.83
C SER A 12 -8.90 14.00 0.76
N TYR A 13 -9.62 15.04 1.15
CA TYR A 13 -9.16 16.42 1.09
C TYR A 13 -9.87 17.29 2.15
N ALA A 14 -9.27 18.43 2.50
CA ALA A 14 -9.95 19.45 3.30
C ALA A 14 -10.88 20.27 2.41
N HIS A 15 -12.03 20.70 2.94
CA HIS A 15 -13.04 21.47 2.19
C HIS A 15 -12.44 22.72 1.51
N GLU A 16 -11.49 23.36 2.15
CA GLU A 16 -10.75 24.51 1.63
C GLU A 16 -9.93 24.19 0.37
N ASP A 17 -9.70 22.92 0.11
CA ASP A 17 -8.92 22.41 -1.03
C ASP A 17 -9.79 21.89 -2.18
N GLU A 18 -11.10 22.13 -2.16
CA GLU A 18 -12.06 21.64 -3.16
C GLU A 18 -11.66 22.00 -4.60
N LEU A 19 -11.13 23.21 -4.82
CA LEU A 19 -10.67 23.62 -6.15
C LEU A 19 -9.53 22.74 -6.69
N PHE A 20 -8.63 22.29 -5.82
CA PHE A 20 -7.55 21.37 -6.21
C PHE A 20 -8.09 19.97 -6.50
N LYS A 21 -9.03 19.49 -5.70
CA LYS A 21 -9.76 18.24 -5.96
C LYS A 21 -10.43 18.28 -7.32
N ASP A 22 -11.15 19.36 -7.66
CA ASP A 22 -11.84 19.50 -8.94
C ASP A 22 -10.88 19.53 -10.13
N LYS A 23 -9.74 20.20 -10.01
CA LYS A 23 -8.68 20.17 -11.03
C LYS A 23 -8.15 18.78 -11.22
N LEU A 24 -7.81 18.07 -10.12
CA LEU A 24 -7.31 16.71 -10.18
C LEU A 24 -8.31 15.76 -10.86
N VAL A 25 -9.61 15.85 -10.52
CA VAL A 25 -10.68 15.05 -11.14
C VAL A 25 -10.74 15.30 -12.66
N LYS A 26 -10.60 16.55 -13.11
CA LYS A 26 -10.54 16.88 -14.54
C LYS A 26 -9.34 16.20 -15.23
N HIS A 27 -8.16 16.22 -14.62
CA HIS A 27 -6.97 15.56 -15.16
C HIS A 27 -7.08 14.04 -15.17
N LEU A 28 -7.80 13.45 -14.20
CA LEU A 28 -8.06 12.00 -14.14
C LEU A 28 -9.17 11.54 -15.09
N SER A 29 -9.91 12.45 -15.72
CA SER A 29 -11.08 12.15 -16.57
C SER A 29 -10.79 11.17 -17.72
N GLY A 30 -9.57 11.18 -18.26
CA GLY A 30 -9.14 10.22 -19.27
C GLY A 30 -9.11 8.78 -18.76
N LEU A 31 -8.64 8.57 -17.54
CA LEU A 31 -8.60 7.24 -16.90
C LEU A 31 -10.00 6.75 -16.57
N THR A 32 -10.89 7.64 -16.12
CA THR A 32 -12.28 7.31 -15.82
C THR A 32 -13.05 6.94 -17.08
N ARG A 33 -12.93 7.71 -18.18
CA ARG A 33 -13.58 7.42 -19.46
C ARG A 33 -13.14 6.09 -20.08
N ASN A 34 -11.89 5.72 -19.85
CA ASN A 34 -11.33 4.45 -20.32
C ASN A 34 -11.62 3.28 -19.36
N SER A 35 -12.50 3.47 -18.37
CA SER A 35 -12.87 2.45 -17.37
C SER A 35 -11.65 1.83 -16.65
N GLN A 36 -10.57 2.60 -16.47
CA GLN A 36 -9.39 2.15 -15.74
C GLN A 36 -9.53 2.40 -14.24
N ILE A 37 -10.29 3.44 -13.88
CA ILE A 37 -10.57 3.84 -12.50
C ILE A 37 -12.02 4.26 -12.32
N ASN A 38 -12.54 4.05 -11.11
CA ASN A 38 -13.71 4.74 -10.58
C ASN A 38 -13.24 5.76 -9.54
N LEU A 39 -13.74 6.99 -9.64
CA LEU A 39 -13.44 8.05 -8.66
C LEU A 39 -14.60 8.18 -7.68
N TRP A 40 -14.28 8.19 -6.40
CA TRP A 40 -15.21 8.58 -5.35
C TRP A 40 -14.72 9.85 -4.66
N THR A 41 -15.62 10.82 -4.52
CA THR A 41 -15.43 12.07 -3.79
C THR A 41 -16.68 12.34 -2.94
N ASP A 42 -16.58 13.11 -1.89
CA ASP A 42 -17.70 13.46 -1.02
C ASP A 42 -18.88 14.18 -1.72
N THR A 43 -18.64 14.76 -2.91
CA THR A 43 -19.70 15.37 -3.73
C THR A 43 -20.74 14.37 -4.24
N VAL A 44 -20.51 13.05 -4.08
CA VAL A 44 -21.47 11.99 -4.45
C VAL A 44 -22.53 11.77 -3.36
N ILE A 45 -22.34 12.34 -2.16
CA ILE A 45 -23.27 12.15 -1.04
C ILE A 45 -24.56 12.94 -1.28
N VAL A 46 -25.68 12.23 -1.31
CA VAL A 46 -27.00 12.83 -1.55
C VAL A 46 -27.54 13.43 -0.23
N PRO A 47 -28.19 14.63 -0.27
CA PRO A 47 -28.81 15.18 0.92
C PRO A 47 -29.75 14.20 1.61
N GLY A 48 -29.57 14.01 2.93
CA GLY A 48 -30.34 13.05 3.73
C GLY A 48 -29.64 11.72 4.01
N GLN A 49 -28.48 11.45 3.39
CA GLN A 49 -27.62 10.33 3.77
C GLN A 49 -26.74 10.70 4.99
N GLU A 50 -26.41 9.69 5.79
CA GLU A 50 -25.43 9.87 6.87
C GLU A 50 -24.02 9.98 6.29
N TRP A 51 -23.50 11.19 6.28
CA TRP A 51 -22.21 11.56 5.70
C TRP A 51 -21.05 10.66 6.15
N ASP A 52 -20.95 10.38 7.46
CA ASP A 52 -19.92 9.53 8.04
C ASP A 52 -19.96 8.07 7.54
N ASN A 53 -21.15 7.54 7.30
CA ASN A 53 -21.32 6.15 6.85
C ASN A 53 -20.95 6.01 5.37
N GLU A 54 -21.28 7.00 4.54
CA GLU A 54 -20.93 6.98 3.12
C GLU A 54 -19.41 7.09 2.91
N ILE A 55 -18.72 7.96 3.66
CA ILE A 55 -17.27 8.05 3.63
C ILE A 55 -16.61 6.73 4.09
N LYS A 56 -17.10 6.14 5.19
CA LYS A 56 -16.58 4.85 5.67
C LYS A 56 -16.75 3.75 4.65
N ASN A 57 -17.90 3.69 3.99
CA ASN A 57 -18.18 2.70 2.95
C ASN A 57 -17.25 2.90 1.74
N ALA A 58 -17.07 4.14 1.30
CA ALA A 58 -16.17 4.47 0.19
C ALA A 58 -14.70 4.12 0.51
N LEU A 59 -14.24 4.42 1.73
CA LEU A 59 -12.91 4.03 2.23
C LEU A 59 -12.75 2.50 2.31
N GLN A 60 -13.84 1.76 2.60
CA GLN A 60 -13.80 0.30 2.64
C GLN A 60 -13.67 -0.32 1.25
N GLN A 61 -14.22 0.32 0.22
CA GLN A 61 -14.23 -0.17 -1.16
C GLN A 61 -13.07 0.36 -2.00
N ALA A 62 -12.28 1.29 -1.47
CA ALA A 62 -11.16 1.88 -2.19
C ALA A 62 -10.02 0.88 -2.37
N ASP A 63 -9.44 0.84 -3.56
CA ASP A 63 -8.16 0.18 -3.86
C ASP A 63 -6.98 1.16 -3.69
N ILE A 64 -7.24 2.45 -3.95
CA ILE A 64 -6.25 3.53 -3.86
C ILE A 64 -6.87 4.70 -3.11
N ILE A 65 -6.12 5.27 -2.16
CA ILE A 65 -6.52 6.51 -1.47
C ILE A 65 -5.53 7.61 -1.82
N LEU A 66 -6.05 8.71 -2.37
CA LEU A 66 -5.30 9.94 -2.60
C LEU A 66 -5.59 10.91 -1.47
N PHE A 67 -4.57 11.26 -0.67
CA PHE A 67 -4.68 12.31 0.34
C PHE A 67 -4.16 13.63 -0.23
N LEU A 68 -5.03 14.63 -0.44
CA LEU A 68 -4.63 15.97 -0.87
C LEU A 68 -4.09 16.76 0.33
N VAL A 69 -2.77 16.79 0.45
CA VAL A 69 -2.10 17.32 1.64
C VAL A 69 -1.85 18.81 1.51
N SER A 70 -2.36 19.56 2.50
CA SER A 70 -2.20 20.99 2.68
C SER A 70 -2.14 21.34 4.16
N ALA A 71 -2.01 22.62 4.51
CA ALA A 71 -2.11 23.08 5.90
C ALA A 71 -3.53 22.86 6.48
N ASP A 72 -4.59 23.06 5.66
CA ASP A 72 -5.96 22.84 6.09
C ASP A 72 -6.26 21.36 6.26
N PHE A 73 -5.76 20.51 5.36
CA PHE A 73 -5.78 19.05 5.53
C PHE A 73 -5.15 18.64 6.86
N MET A 74 -4.00 19.22 7.20
CA MET A 74 -3.31 18.93 8.47
C MET A 74 -4.06 19.44 9.69
N ALA A 75 -4.85 20.51 9.56
CA ALA A 75 -5.65 21.09 10.66
C ALA A 75 -6.97 20.33 10.90
N SER A 76 -7.40 19.48 9.96
CA SER A 76 -8.66 18.74 10.06
C SER A 76 -8.54 17.58 11.05
N ASN A 77 -9.20 17.68 12.19
CA ASN A 77 -9.25 16.62 13.20
C ASN A 77 -9.93 15.34 12.68
N TYR A 78 -10.93 15.48 11.81
CA TYR A 78 -11.65 14.33 11.23
C TYR A 78 -10.73 13.46 10.36
N ILE A 79 -9.97 14.08 9.49
CA ILE A 79 -9.03 13.39 8.58
C ILE A 79 -7.94 12.68 9.40
N HIS A 80 -7.43 13.32 10.46
CA HIS A 80 -6.37 12.73 11.29
C HIS A 80 -6.83 11.50 12.09
N THR A 81 -8.04 11.53 12.65
CA THR A 81 -8.45 10.53 13.65
C THR A 81 -9.06 9.27 13.02
N ILE A 82 -9.72 9.41 11.88
CA ILE A 82 -10.51 8.30 11.30
C ILE A 82 -9.95 7.82 9.97
N GLU A 83 -9.59 8.74 9.07
CA GLU A 83 -9.22 8.35 7.70
C GLU A 83 -7.77 7.87 7.60
N ILE A 84 -6.80 8.62 8.15
CA ILE A 84 -5.38 8.29 8.01
C ILE A 84 -5.02 6.99 8.75
N GLU A 85 -5.48 6.82 9.99
CA GLU A 85 -5.17 5.63 10.78
C GLU A 85 -5.78 4.37 10.16
N ASN A 86 -7.05 4.43 9.74
CA ASN A 86 -7.72 3.33 9.07
C ASN A 86 -7.07 2.99 7.73
N ALA A 87 -6.72 4.01 6.94
CA ALA A 87 -6.02 3.81 5.67
C ALA A 87 -4.65 3.15 5.87
N ILE A 88 -3.87 3.60 6.87
CA ILE A 88 -2.57 3.00 7.18
C ILE A 88 -2.72 1.54 7.62
N ALA A 89 -3.74 1.21 8.42
CA ALA A 89 -4.00 -0.16 8.83
C ALA A 89 -4.31 -1.06 7.62
N LYS A 90 -5.18 -0.61 6.70
CA LYS A 90 -5.51 -1.33 5.46
C LYS A 90 -4.34 -1.43 4.49
N HIS A 91 -3.51 -0.39 4.40
CA HIS A 91 -2.30 -0.46 3.58
C HIS A 91 -1.32 -1.51 4.12
N ASN A 92 -1.17 -1.59 5.44
CA ASN A 92 -0.30 -2.58 6.08
C ASN A 92 -0.79 -4.03 5.87
N SER A 93 -2.11 -4.24 5.72
CA SER A 93 -2.68 -5.54 5.33
C SER A 93 -2.62 -5.81 3.82
N GLY A 94 -2.12 -4.86 3.03
CA GLY A 94 -2.00 -5.01 1.58
C GLY A 94 -3.31 -4.81 0.80
N GLU A 95 -4.35 -4.31 1.46
CA GLU A 95 -5.68 -4.12 0.87
C GLU A 95 -5.76 -2.88 -0.02
N ILE A 96 -5.00 -1.83 0.32
CA ILE A 96 -5.05 -0.54 -0.39
C ILE A 96 -3.66 0.05 -0.65
N ILE A 97 -3.60 0.96 -1.61
CA ILE A 97 -2.44 1.80 -1.87
C ILE A 97 -2.71 3.22 -1.38
N ILE A 98 -1.78 3.80 -0.62
CA ILE A 98 -1.84 5.18 -0.14
C ILE A 98 -0.94 6.04 -1.00
N VAL A 99 -1.47 7.16 -1.51
CA VAL A 99 -0.72 8.15 -2.29
C VAL A 99 -0.96 9.55 -1.72
N PRO A 100 -0.01 10.10 -0.96
CA PRO A 100 -0.08 11.50 -0.58
C PRO A 100 0.15 12.39 -1.82
N VAL A 101 -0.68 13.42 -1.98
CA VAL A 101 -0.58 14.42 -3.05
C VAL A 101 -0.39 15.79 -2.40
N ILE A 102 0.82 16.35 -2.45
CA ILE A 102 1.11 17.62 -1.80
C ILE A 102 0.62 18.75 -2.69
N ILE A 103 -0.52 19.35 -2.34
CA ILE A 103 -1.14 20.40 -3.15
C ILE A 103 -0.66 21.80 -2.77
N ARG A 104 -0.47 22.07 -1.48
CA ARG A 104 0.05 23.34 -0.95
C ARG A 104 1.17 23.10 0.05
N SER A 105 2.05 24.09 0.23
CA SER A 105 3.17 24.01 1.17
C SER A 105 2.66 23.81 2.60
N CYS A 106 3.14 22.76 3.27
CA CYS A 106 2.83 22.42 4.65
C CYS A 106 3.94 21.56 5.26
N ASP A 107 3.88 21.34 6.57
CA ASP A 107 4.83 20.42 7.25
C ASP A 107 4.42 18.96 7.06
N PHE A 108 4.46 18.49 5.80
CA PHE A 108 4.16 17.11 5.44
C PHE A 108 4.98 16.09 6.25
N ARG A 109 6.20 16.46 6.69
CA ARG A 109 7.10 15.54 7.40
C ARG A 109 6.61 15.20 8.81
N SER A 110 5.72 15.99 9.40
CA SER A 110 5.09 15.71 10.69
C SER A 110 4.00 14.63 10.60
N LEU A 111 3.44 14.39 9.39
CA LEU A 111 2.37 13.41 9.19
C LEU A 111 2.88 11.96 9.16
N PRO A 112 2.05 10.99 9.61
CA PRO A 112 2.31 9.56 9.41
C PRO A 112 2.45 9.17 7.92
N LEU A 113 1.89 9.99 7.02
CA LEU A 113 1.95 9.81 5.57
C LEU A 113 3.35 10.00 4.97
N LYS A 114 4.31 10.59 5.70
CA LYS A 114 5.70 10.83 5.26
C LYS A 114 6.46 9.56 4.82
N LYS A 115 6.01 8.39 5.26
CA LYS A 115 6.61 7.10 4.89
C LYS A 115 6.26 6.65 3.47
N PHE A 116 5.26 7.26 2.85
CA PHE A 116 4.83 6.96 1.50
C PHE A 116 5.48 7.92 0.50
N GLN A 117 5.74 7.40 -0.72
CA GLN A 117 6.18 8.25 -1.82
C GLN A 117 5.04 9.18 -2.21
N ALA A 118 5.26 10.48 -2.04
CA ALA A 118 4.26 11.48 -2.38
C ALA A 118 4.38 11.96 -3.84
N LEU A 119 3.30 12.50 -4.36
CA LEU A 119 3.19 13.19 -5.64
C LEU A 119 2.93 14.69 -5.40
N PRO A 120 3.27 15.57 -6.32
CA PRO A 120 4.11 15.35 -7.50
C PRO A 120 5.56 14.95 -7.15
N LYS A 121 6.33 14.55 -8.17
CA LYS A 121 7.74 14.13 -7.97
C LYS A 121 8.54 15.16 -7.18
N GLY A 122 9.47 14.65 -6.36
CA GLY A 122 10.32 15.50 -5.53
C GLY A 122 9.61 16.10 -4.32
N ASN A 123 8.37 15.74 -4.04
CA ASN A 123 7.53 16.31 -2.97
C ASN A 123 7.34 17.83 -3.12
N VAL A 124 7.39 18.35 -4.36
CA VAL A 124 7.16 19.76 -4.66
C VAL A 124 5.67 20.01 -4.71
N PRO A 125 5.10 20.88 -3.83
CA PRO A 125 3.66 21.16 -3.82
C PRO A 125 3.17 21.65 -5.19
N VAL A 126 1.93 21.30 -5.59
CA VAL A 126 1.32 21.74 -6.85
C VAL A 126 1.45 23.25 -7.04
N THR A 127 1.19 24.03 -5.99
CA THR A 127 1.26 25.51 -6.02
C THR A 127 2.69 26.07 -6.17
N LYS A 128 3.72 25.24 -6.17
CA LYS A 128 5.11 25.65 -6.39
C LYS A 128 5.64 25.29 -7.79
N TRP A 129 4.84 24.65 -8.61
CA TRP A 129 5.16 24.43 -10.01
C TRP A 129 4.93 25.72 -10.80
N SER A 130 5.70 25.92 -11.86
CA SER A 130 5.53 27.05 -12.77
C SER A 130 4.19 27.01 -13.48
N ASP A 131 3.69 25.78 -13.70
CA ASP A 131 2.39 25.47 -14.28
C ASP A 131 1.72 24.38 -13.43
N GLU A 132 0.53 24.67 -12.90
CA GLU A 132 -0.22 23.71 -12.10
C GLU A 132 -0.71 22.52 -12.92
N ASP A 133 -1.02 22.72 -14.23
CA ASP A 133 -1.45 21.64 -15.11
C ASP A 133 -0.31 20.62 -15.33
N GLU A 134 0.94 21.06 -15.41
CA GLU A 134 2.09 20.16 -15.43
C GLU A 134 2.23 19.37 -14.12
N ALA A 135 1.95 19.99 -12.97
CA ALA A 135 1.96 19.30 -11.70
C ALA A 135 0.86 18.21 -11.65
N PHE A 136 -0.35 18.53 -12.10
CA PHE A 136 -1.43 17.56 -12.17
C PHE A 136 -1.16 16.44 -13.19
N LEU A 137 -0.55 16.75 -14.33
CA LEU A 137 -0.12 15.74 -15.29
C LEU A 137 0.88 14.78 -14.65
N ASN A 138 1.85 15.29 -13.90
CA ASN A 138 2.82 14.46 -13.16
C ASN A 138 2.12 13.55 -12.11
N ILE A 139 1.07 14.04 -11.44
CA ILE A 139 0.26 13.22 -10.54
C ILE A 139 -0.44 12.09 -11.32
N VAL A 140 -1.07 12.41 -12.46
CA VAL A 140 -1.73 11.41 -13.32
C VAL A 140 -0.75 10.35 -13.80
N GLU A 141 0.46 10.74 -14.20
CA GLU A 141 1.52 9.80 -14.59
C GLU A 141 1.91 8.87 -13.44
N GLY A 142 2.07 9.41 -12.22
CA GLY A 142 2.33 8.62 -11.03
C GLY A 142 1.21 7.60 -10.76
N ILE A 143 -0.06 8.00 -10.91
CA ILE A 143 -1.20 7.10 -10.76
C ILE A 143 -1.21 6.03 -11.85
N LYS A 144 -0.92 6.38 -13.11
CA LYS A 144 -0.79 5.39 -14.21
C LYS A 144 0.29 4.34 -13.92
N MET A 145 1.39 4.70 -13.27
CA MET A 145 2.43 3.74 -12.88
C MET A 145 1.92 2.73 -11.85
N ILE A 146 1.02 3.15 -10.95
CA ILE A 146 0.37 2.26 -9.97
C ILE A 146 -0.63 1.34 -10.66
N LEU A 147 -1.39 1.85 -11.63
CA LEU A 147 -2.41 1.11 -12.38
C LEU A 147 -1.81 0.20 -13.46
N ALA A 148 -0.59 0.48 -13.90
CA ALA A 148 0.06 -0.36 -14.90
C ALA A 148 0.23 -1.79 -14.31
N PRO A 149 -0.16 -2.84 -15.04
CA PRO A 149 0.20 -4.19 -14.64
C PRO A 149 1.72 -4.20 -14.43
N VAL A 150 2.18 -4.74 -13.32
CA VAL A 150 3.62 -4.88 -13.06
C VAL A 150 4.20 -5.60 -14.26
N LYS A 151 4.79 -4.84 -15.19
CA LYS A 151 5.63 -5.42 -16.22
C LYS A 151 6.83 -5.93 -15.44
N VAL A 152 6.81 -7.21 -15.12
CA VAL A 152 8.05 -7.90 -14.84
C VAL A 152 8.88 -7.65 -16.09
N ASN A 153 9.90 -6.80 -16.02
CA ASN A 153 10.88 -6.64 -17.07
C ASN A 153 11.62 -7.95 -17.18
N THR A 154 11.03 -8.89 -17.89
CA THR A 154 11.78 -9.95 -18.53
C THR A 154 12.47 -9.29 -19.72
N ALA A 155 13.68 -8.77 -19.51
CA ALA A 155 14.63 -8.72 -20.61
C ALA A 155 14.60 -10.12 -21.24
N PRO A 156 14.58 -10.26 -22.57
CA PRO A 156 14.56 -11.57 -23.21
C PRO A 156 15.90 -12.24 -22.94
N SER A 157 15.96 -13.04 -21.88
CA SER A 157 16.96 -14.10 -21.76
C SER A 157 16.54 -15.24 -22.68
N PRO A 158 17.46 -15.92 -23.32
CA PRO A 158 17.16 -16.87 -24.38
C PRO A 158 16.20 -17.95 -23.89
N VAL A 159 15.21 -18.25 -24.72
CA VAL A 159 14.24 -19.33 -24.52
C VAL A 159 15.01 -20.64 -24.36
N VAL A 160 15.12 -21.13 -23.13
CA VAL A 160 15.46 -22.51 -22.87
C VAL A 160 14.14 -23.23 -22.66
N ASN A 161 13.78 -24.07 -23.62
CA ASN A 161 12.72 -25.05 -23.44
C ASN A 161 13.08 -25.91 -22.22
N LEU A 162 12.26 -25.82 -21.18
CA LEU A 162 12.33 -26.74 -20.06
C LEU A 162 11.03 -27.54 -20.01
N ASP A 163 11.06 -28.73 -20.62
CA ASP A 163 10.13 -29.81 -20.29
C ASP A 163 10.37 -30.26 -18.83
N SER A 164 9.23 -30.23 -18.08
CA SER A 164 8.93 -31.15 -16.97
C SER A 164 10.08 -31.56 -16.03
N GLN A 165 10.35 -30.78 -15.02
CA GLN A 165 10.67 -31.16 -13.63
C GLN A 165 11.09 -29.90 -12.86
N ILE A 166 10.16 -29.16 -12.25
CA ILE A 166 10.51 -28.10 -11.28
C ILE A 166 10.06 -28.60 -9.91
N ILE A 167 11.00 -29.18 -9.19
CA ILE A 167 11.02 -29.11 -7.73
C ILE A 167 11.33 -27.64 -7.45
N ALA A 168 10.33 -26.86 -7.01
CA ALA A 168 10.46 -25.41 -6.79
C ALA A 168 11.30 -25.17 -5.54
N SER A 169 12.60 -25.05 -5.68
CA SER A 169 13.47 -24.47 -4.66
C SER A 169 13.35 -22.94 -4.70
N ILE A 170 13.29 -22.31 -3.53
CA ILE A 170 13.29 -20.85 -3.42
C ILE A 170 14.58 -20.32 -4.03
N SER A 171 14.47 -19.36 -4.97
CA SER A 171 15.66 -18.80 -5.61
C SER A 171 16.59 -18.11 -4.60
N PRO A 172 17.92 -18.13 -4.80
CA PRO A 172 18.88 -17.47 -3.91
C PRO A 172 18.59 -15.98 -3.70
N GLU A 173 18.07 -15.27 -4.72
CA GLU A 173 17.68 -13.87 -4.65
C GLU A 173 16.50 -13.66 -3.69
N ILE A 174 15.48 -14.49 -3.77
CA ILE A 174 14.31 -14.42 -2.89
C ILE A 174 14.72 -14.76 -1.45
N SER A 175 15.53 -15.78 -1.26
CA SER A 175 16.08 -16.14 0.05
C SER A 175 16.86 -14.96 0.66
N LYS A 176 17.72 -14.31 -0.11
CA LYS A 176 18.46 -13.11 0.31
C LYS A 176 17.54 -11.95 0.66
N GLN A 177 16.48 -11.75 -0.11
CA GLN A 177 15.49 -10.69 0.13
C GLN A 177 14.73 -10.91 1.44
N ILE A 178 14.27 -12.14 1.71
CA ILE A 178 13.58 -12.50 2.96
C ILE A 178 14.50 -12.27 4.16
N ARG A 179 15.76 -12.73 4.10
CA ARG A 179 16.77 -12.50 5.15
C ARG A 179 17.01 -11.02 5.41
N ASN A 180 17.07 -10.20 4.36
CA ASN A 180 17.24 -8.75 4.48
C ASN A 180 16.04 -8.09 5.16
N PHE A 181 14.80 -8.50 4.85
CA PHE A 181 13.63 -7.99 5.55
C PHE A 181 13.62 -8.36 7.03
N ILE A 182 14.01 -9.59 7.37
CA ILE A 182 14.14 -10.03 8.77
C ILE A 182 15.22 -9.19 9.49
N ALA A 183 16.39 -9.01 8.88
CA ALA A 183 17.50 -8.24 9.47
C ALA A 183 17.15 -6.74 9.66
N THR A 184 16.22 -6.20 8.86
CA THR A 184 15.76 -4.80 8.94
C THR A 184 14.45 -4.62 9.72
N ASN A 185 14.06 -5.61 10.53
CA ASN A 185 12.82 -5.62 11.33
C ASN A 185 11.53 -5.42 10.51
N LYS A 186 11.53 -5.87 9.26
CA LYS A 186 10.37 -5.88 8.36
C LYS A 186 9.73 -7.26 8.31
N THR A 187 9.44 -7.83 9.47
CA THR A 187 8.95 -9.22 9.65
C THR A 187 7.70 -9.50 8.83
N GLU A 188 6.77 -8.56 8.77
CA GLU A 188 5.54 -8.70 7.97
C GLU A 188 5.82 -8.90 6.49
N LEU A 189 6.75 -8.10 5.91
CA LEU A 189 7.14 -8.25 4.51
C LEU A 189 7.83 -9.60 4.24
N ALA A 190 8.66 -10.07 5.19
CA ALA A 190 9.28 -11.37 5.11
C ALA A 190 8.25 -12.50 5.07
N ILE A 191 7.23 -12.45 5.96
CA ILE A 191 6.12 -13.41 6.00
C ILE A 191 5.34 -13.39 4.68
N ASN A 192 4.97 -12.20 4.19
CA ASN A 192 4.19 -12.06 2.96
C ASN A 192 4.91 -12.60 1.72
N ILE A 193 6.24 -12.44 1.64
CA ILE A 193 7.01 -13.05 0.55
C ILE A 193 7.10 -14.56 0.74
N MET A 194 7.36 -15.02 1.97
CA MET A 194 7.43 -16.45 2.27
C MET A 194 6.15 -17.16 1.85
N MET A 195 4.97 -16.62 2.18
CA MET A 195 3.67 -17.19 1.79
C MET A 195 3.48 -17.31 0.27
N LYS A 196 4.08 -16.41 -0.51
CA LYS A 196 3.98 -16.43 -1.98
C LYS A 196 4.92 -17.43 -2.65
N VAL A 197 6.00 -17.81 -1.98
CA VAL A 197 7.05 -18.65 -2.56
C VAL A 197 7.04 -20.09 -2.05
N ILE A 198 6.27 -20.37 -1.00
CA ILE A 198 6.06 -21.75 -0.55
C ILE A 198 5.29 -22.51 -1.65
N PRO A 199 5.79 -23.66 -2.12
CA PRO A 199 5.11 -24.46 -3.14
C PRO A 199 3.72 -24.92 -2.65
N GLU A 200 2.71 -24.91 -3.52
CA GLU A 200 1.32 -25.29 -3.18
C GLU A 200 1.22 -26.74 -2.65
N ASN A 201 2.13 -27.62 -3.04
CA ASN A 201 2.19 -29.00 -2.58
C ASN A 201 2.87 -29.18 -1.22
N ASN A 202 3.44 -28.11 -0.61
CA ASN A 202 4.07 -28.16 0.71
C ASN A 202 3.12 -27.59 1.79
N ALA A 203 2.12 -28.40 2.14
CA ALA A 203 1.10 -28.03 3.12
C ALA A 203 1.69 -27.72 4.52
N ASP A 204 2.73 -28.43 4.94
CA ASP A 204 3.36 -28.23 6.25
C ASP A 204 4.06 -26.88 6.34
N ALA A 205 4.79 -26.48 5.31
CA ALA A 205 5.44 -25.19 5.23
C ALA A 205 4.40 -24.06 5.17
N SER A 206 3.32 -24.23 4.39
CA SER A 206 2.22 -23.27 4.30
C SER A 206 1.54 -23.08 5.65
N ASN A 207 1.20 -24.16 6.35
CA ASN A 207 0.59 -24.11 7.67
C ASN A 207 1.51 -23.43 8.70
N THR A 208 2.80 -23.76 8.67
CA THR A 208 3.80 -23.12 9.55
C THR A 208 3.86 -21.62 9.30
N CYS A 209 3.88 -21.17 8.04
CA CYS A 209 3.91 -19.75 7.71
C CYS A 209 2.63 -19.02 8.14
N ILE A 210 1.45 -19.64 7.98
CA ILE A 210 0.16 -19.10 8.46
C ILE A 210 0.16 -18.92 9.97
N VAL A 211 0.68 -19.90 10.73
CA VAL A 211 0.79 -19.81 12.20
C VAL A 211 1.73 -18.67 12.62
N LEU A 212 2.86 -18.50 11.92
CA LEU A 212 3.79 -17.41 12.18
C LEU A 212 3.17 -16.04 11.88
N GLN A 213 2.39 -15.93 10.81
CA GLN A 213 1.64 -14.72 10.49
C GLN A 213 0.61 -14.38 11.57
N ALA A 214 -0.18 -15.36 12.00
CA ALA A 214 -1.17 -15.17 13.06
C ALA A 214 -0.51 -14.71 14.36
N LYS A 215 0.61 -15.33 14.75
CA LYS A 215 1.39 -14.96 15.93
C LYS A 215 1.95 -13.54 15.84
N TYR A 216 2.52 -13.18 14.69
CA TYR A 216 3.01 -11.82 14.44
C TYR A 216 1.90 -10.77 14.53
N ASN A 217 0.74 -11.04 13.93
CA ASN A 217 -0.42 -10.15 13.97
C ASN A 217 -0.94 -9.95 15.41
N GLU A 218 -0.99 -11.02 16.21
CA GLU A 218 -1.37 -10.93 17.64
C GLU A 218 -0.39 -10.06 18.43
N LEU A 219 0.93 -10.26 18.25
CA LEU A 219 1.97 -9.48 18.90
C LEU A 219 1.88 -8.00 18.52
N SER A 220 1.72 -7.71 17.24
CA SER A 220 1.56 -6.35 16.71
C SER A 220 0.31 -5.68 17.27
N LYS A 221 -0.80 -6.43 17.42
CA LYS A 221 -2.02 -5.94 18.04
C LYS A 221 -1.81 -5.62 19.52
N LYS A 222 -1.17 -6.51 20.30
CA LYS A 222 -0.89 -6.30 21.73
C LYS A 222 0.04 -5.11 21.96
N ASN A 223 1.08 -4.96 21.14
CA ASN A 223 1.98 -3.81 21.20
C ASN A 223 1.25 -2.50 20.89
N ARG A 224 0.41 -2.46 19.85
CA ARG A 224 -0.38 -1.27 19.47
C ARG A 224 -1.38 -0.87 20.55
N LEU A 225 -1.95 -1.83 21.29
CA LEU A 225 -2.89 -1.59 22.37
C LEU A 225 -2.19 -1.26 23.72
N GLY A 226 -0.84 -1.20 23.75
CA GLY A 226 -0.09 -0.96 24.98
C GLY A 226 -0.19 -2.08 26.02
N ILE A 227 -0.65 -3.28 25.62
CA ILE A 227 -0.81 -4.46 26.51
C ILE A 227 0.55 -5.13 26.77
N MET A 228 1.54 -4.83 25.93
CA MET A 228 2.86 -5.44 25.94
C MET A 228 3.93 -4.34 25.94
N SER A 229 5.00 -4.52 26.71
CA SER A 229 6.15 -3.60 26.67
C SER A 229 6.92 -3.73 25.35
N TYR A 230 7.64 -2.68 24.96
CA TYR A 230 8.46 -2.71 23.74
C TYR A 230 9.50 -3.83 23.77
N ASP A 231 10.11 -4.09 24.92
CA ASP A 231 11.12 -5.15 25.08
C ASP A 231 10.53 -6.56 24.94
N GLU A 232 9.31 -6.77 25.44
CA GLU A 232 8.59 -8.04 25.28
C GLU A 232 8.18 -8.24 23.81
N TYR A 233 7.69 -7.17 23.17
CA TYR A 233 7.35 -7.19 21.75
C TYR A 233 8.56 -7.53 20.90
N SER A 234 9.68 -6.82 21.10
CA SER A 234 10.91 -7.03 20.33
C SER A 234 11.45 -8.46 20.48
N ARG A 235 11.47 -9.00 21.71
CA ARG A 235 11.87 -10.40 21.96
C ARG A 235 10.93 -11.41 21.28
N SER A 236 9.63 -11.16 21.36
CA SER A 236 8.63 -12.06 20.76
C SER A 236 8.67 -12.06 19.23
N VAL A 237 8.86 -10.89 18.62
CA VAL A 237 9.06 -10.77 17.16
C VAL A 237 10.37 -11.42 16.74
N SER A 238 11.44 -11.33 17.52
CA SER A 238 12.69 -12.05 17.25
C SER A 238 12.48 -13.56 17.22
N GLY A 239 11.61 -14.11 18.06
CA GLY A 239 11.22 -15.52 18.01
C GLY A 239 10.50 -15.89 16.71
N VAL A 240 9.60 -15.03 16.20
CA VAL A 240 8.96 -15.22 14.89
C VAL A 240 9.98 -15.18 13.76
N ASN A 241 10.93 -14.24 13.83
CA ASN A 241 11.99 -14.09 12.83
C ASN A 241 12.92 -15.32 12.77
N ILE A 242 13.26 -15.91 13.91
CA ILE A 242 14.06 -17.15 13.97
C ILE A 242 13.29 -18.29 13.27
N SER A 243 12.01 -18.48 13.61
CA SER A 243 11.19 -19.53 13.01
C SER A 243 10.99 -19.33 11.50
N LEU A 244 10.93 -18.08 11.02
CA LEU A 244 10.90 -17.78 9.58
C LEU A 244 12.23 -18.15 8.89
N LEU A 245 13.37 -17.92 9.53
CA LEU A 245 14.67 -18.28 8.99
C LEU A 245 14.83 -19.81 8.93
N GLU A 246 14.41 -20.54 9.97
CA GLU A 246 14.40 -21.99 9.99
C GLU A 246 13.53 -22.58 8.88
N LEU A 247 12.32 -22.01 8.68
CA LEU A 247 11.44 -22.41 7.60
C LEU A 247 12.06 -22.13 6.23
N LEU A 248 12.69 -20.97 6.05
CA LEU A 248 13.39 -20.61 4.83
C LEU A 248 14.54 -21.56 4.53
N ASP A 249 15.34 -21.91 5.55
CA ASP A 249 16.46 -22.84 5.42
C ASP A 249 15.98 -24.25 5.03
N THR A 250 14.88 -24.70 5.60
CA THR A 250 14.26 -25.99 5.23
C THR A 250 13.83 -26.00 3.76
N LEU A 251 13.25 -24.89 3.28
CA LEU A 251 12.77 -24.77 1.90
C LEU A 251 13.88 -24.53 0.86
N THR A 252 15.04 -24.03 1.29
CA THR A 252 16.18 -23.80 0.39
C THR A 252 17.13 -25.00 0.31
N ASN A 253 17.09 -25.92 1.29
CA ASN A 253 17.95 -27.10 1.37
C ASN A 253 17.21 -28.42 1.00
N ALA A 254 15.93 -28.32 0.66
CA ALA A 254 15.11 -29.45 0.20
C ALA A 254 15.12 -29.54 -1.32
#